data_94f4b804c2d5fa4297a7dbae72f68172
#
_entry.id   94f4b804c2d5fa4297a7dbae72f68172
#
_cell.length_a   1.000
_cell.length_b   1.000
_cell.length_c   1.000
_cell.angle_alpha   90.00
_cell.angle_beta   90.00
_cell.angle_gamma   90.00
#
_symmetry.space_group_name_H-M   'P 1'
#
loop_
_entity.id
_entity.type
_entity.pdbx_description
1 polymer ?
#
loop_
_entity_poly.entity_id
_entity_poly.type
_entity_poly.pdbx_seq_one_letter_code
_entity_poly.pdbx_strand_id
1 'polypeptide(L)'
;MYGMDDEGIFEQLFKLLQSSGPVNWNLAREVTKSLAGPQQLIDPEVAEEYRELAHVSEVRISSVTDLPSPAPGELNPTDRATWAAENQQSFRVLVEPLSEKLTGLTDSDSLRDIPELGGMGAMGSMLAPLGPALLGVQAGTMVGFMSHRALGQFDTGIPAMDHDRPYVIVPNLDDFAIDHGIDHRQVRLWGALHEVTFHRIMAVEWIRGRFVELVEAFYETVEFDMSDLMGKLSAMQDPEAMQRMFGADEDATGLLKATSDSSRLADIQAFTAFIEGYADRVVSMAGAELLPGIDRIEEAFNRRRTEPNKAEQFLQEFAGLELERWRAKDAARFCDEVVERWGEDALAKVWDDPTYMPTVAEFSDPIGWNARVLLDESALGND
;
A
#
# COMPACT_ATOMS: atom_id res chain seq x y z
N MET A 1 45.86 12.75 -14.43
CA MET A 1 45.79 11.29 -14.43
C MET A 1 44.55 10.91 -13.64
N TYR A 2 43.38 11.04 -14.25
CA TYR A 2 42.08 10.57 -13.73
C TYR A 2 41.31 10.08 -14.97
N GLY A 3 41.59 8.87 -15.37
CA GLY A 3 40.69 8.08 -16.20
C GLY A 3 40.00 7.15 -15.25
N MET A 4 38.84 7.59 -14.72
CA MET A 4 37.87 6.68 -14.11
C MET A 4 37.11 6.07 -15.27
N ASP A 5 37.08 4.75 -15.32
CA ASP A 5 36.58 3.88 -16.33
C ASP A 5 35.13 4.22 -16.75
N ASP A 6 34.93 5.03 -17.77
CA ASP A 6 33.65 5.23 -18.45
C ASP A 6 33.04 3.89 -18.92
N GLU A 7 33.87 2.92 -19.33
CA GLU A 7 33.42 1.57 -19.71
C GLU A 7 32.77 0.81 -18.53
N GLY A 8 33.25 1.00 -17.30
CA GLY A 8 32.68 0.35 -16.11
C GLY A 8 31.28 0.91 -15.72
N ILE A 9 31.08 2.20 -15.91
CA ILE A 9 29.79 2.85 -15.61
C ILE A 9 28.73 2.45 -16.63
N PHE A 10 29.06 2.43 -17.92
CA PHE A 10 28.16 1.96 -18.97
C PHE A 10 27.81 0.48 -18.81
N GLU A 11 28.77 -0.35 -18.43
CA GLU A 11 28.52 -1.79 -18.18
C GLU A 11 27.62 -2.02 -16.96
N GLN A 12 27.77 -1.23 -15.90
CA GLN A 12 26.90 -1.27 -14.73
C GLN A 12 25.48 -0.75 -15.05
N LEU A 13 25.36 0.35 -15.77
CA LEU A 13 24.08 0.86 -16.25
C LEU A 13 23.39 -0.16 -17.16
N PHE A 14 24.13 -0.79 -18.06
CA PHE A 14 23.56 -1.80 -18.95
C PHE A 14 23.11 -3.06 -18.20
N LYS A 15 23.84 -3.49 -17.18
CA LYS A 15 23.42 -4.58 -16.27
C LYS A 15 22.17 -4.22 -15.46
N LEU A 16 22.06 -2.97 -15.02
CA LEU A 16 20.86 -2.49 -14.33
C LEU A 16 19.65 -2.43 -15.25
N LEU A 17 19.82 -2.14 -16.54
CA LEU A 17 18.75 -2.12 -17.52
C LEU A 17 18.35 -3.53 -18.01
N GLN A 18 19.23 -4.52 -17.90
CA GLN A 18 18.92 -5.92 -18.23
C GLN A 18 18.08 -6.54 -17.12
N SER A 19 16.76 -6.55 -17.31
CA SER A 19 15.81 -7.24 -16.44
C SER A 19 15.27 -8.48 -17.13
N SER A 20 15.09 -9.55 -16.38
CA SER A 20 14.46 -10.80 -16.86
C SER A 20 12.96 -10.86 -16.61
N GLY A 21 12.30 -9.74 -16.36
CA GLY A 21 10.86 -9.68 -16.05
C GLY A 21 10.19 -8.41 -16.55
N PRO A 22 8.87 -8.32 -16.42
CA PRO A 22 8.08 -7.18 -16.88
C PRO A 22 8.35 -5.90 -16.06
N VAL A 23 8.97 -6.02 -14.89
CA VAL A 23 9.42 -4.91 -14.02
C VAL A 23 10.89 -5.10 -13.67
N ASN A 24 11.68 -4.04 -13.76
CA ASN A 24 13.08 -4.06 -13.32
C ASN A 24 13.18 -3.81 -11.81
N TRP A 25 13.00 -4.86 -11.01
CA TRP A 25 13.08 -4.78 -9.55
C TRP A 25 14.48 -4.44 -9.00
N ASN A 26 15.55 -4.67 -9.77
CA ASN A 26 16.88 -4.24 -9.38
C ASN A 26 16.99 -2.72 -9.43
N LEU A 27 16.49 -2.11 -10.50
CA LEU A 27 16.45 -0.66 -10.64
C LEU A 27 15.49 -0.05 -9.60
N ALA A 28 14.33 -0.67 -9.37
CA ALA A 28 13.41 -0.26 -8.33
C ALA A 28 14.11 -0.18 -6.96
N ARG A 29 14.91 -1.19 -6.62
CA ARG A 29 15.66 -1.22 -5.35
C ARG A 29 16.65 -0.07 -5.22
N GLU A 30 17.39 0.25 -6.27
CA GLU A 30 18.37 1.35 -6.23
C GLU A 30 17.67 2.72 -6.11
N VAL A 31 16.54 2.91 -6.82
CA VAL A 31 15.72 4.13 -6.70
C VAL A 31 15.13 4.25 -5.29
N THR A 32 14.53 3.17 -4.77
CA THR A 32 14.00 3.11 -3.40
C THR A 32 15.06 3.49 -2.38
N LYS A 33 16.26 2.87 -2.48
CA LYS A 33 17.37 3.16 -1.58
C LYS A 33 17.84 4.62 -1.65
N SER A 34 17.89 5.18 -2.84
CA SER A 34 18.26 6.59 -3.04
C SER A 34 17.27 7.54 -2.39
N LEU A 35 15.96 7.25 -2.50
CA LEU A 35 14.88 8.09 -1.97
C LEU A 35 14.67 7.89 -0.46
N ALA A 36 14.73 6.68 0.04
CA ALA A 36 14.57 6.39 1.48
C ALA A 36 15.72 6.95 2.34
N GLY A 37 16.86 7.25 1.71
CA GLY A 37 18.06 7.78 2.36
C GLY A 37 18.93 6.71 3.02
N PRO A 38 19.93 7.11 3.81
CA PRO A 38 20.84 6.18 4.46
C PRO A 38 20.17 5.44 5.61
N GLN A 39 20.61 4.21 5.85
CA GLN A 39 20.19 3.44 7.03
C GLN A 39 20.60 4.15 8.32
N GLN A 40 19.70 4.12 9.29
CA GLN A 40 19.88 4.68 10.62
C GLN A 40 19.80 3.55 11.65
N LEU A 41 20.75 3.52 12.56
CA LEU A 41 20.71 2.56 13.66
C LEU A 41 19.63 2.97 14.65
N ILE A 42 18.75 2.05 14.98
CA ILE A 42 17.77 2.24 16.05
C ILE A 42 18.48 2.05 17.39
N ASP A 43 18.24 2.99 18.32
CA ASP A 43 18.77 2.90 19.67
C ASP A 43 18.30 1.60 20.33
N PRO A 44 19.21 0.80 20.93
CA PRO A 44 18.83 -0.41 21.63
C PRO A 44 17.81 -0.20 22.75
N GLU A 45 17.79 0.96 23.43
CA GLU A 45 16.80 1.29 24.45
C GLU A 45 15.41 1.46 23.82
N VAL A 46 15.33 2.09 22.65
CA VAL A 46 14.08 2.24 21.86
C VAL A 46 13.61 0.87 21.35
N ALA A 47 14.53 0.02 20.94
CA ALA A 47 14.18 -1.33 20.49
C ALA A 47 13.63 -2.20 21.64
N GLU A 48 14.16 -2.04 22.88
CA GLU A 48 13.61 -2.70 24.06
C GLU A 48 12.24 -2.16 24.42
N GLU A 49 12.05 -0.83 24.38
CA GLU A 49 10.76 -0.19 24.63
C GLU A 49 9.68 -0.78 23.70
N TYR A 50 9.94 -0.93 22.40
CA TYR A 50 8.97 -1.52 21.46
C TYR A 50 8.65 -2.99 21.73
N ARG A 51 9.58 -3.77 22.28
CA ARG A 51 9.27 -5.14 22.75
C ARG A 51 8.28 -5.15 23.90
N GLU A 52 8.44 -4.24 24.87
CA GLU A 52 7.49 -4.08 25.97
C GLU A 52 6.13 -3.58 25.45
N LEU A 53 6.13 -2.59 24.54
CA LEU A 53 4.91 -2.03 23.97
C LEU A 53 4.15 -3.07 23.13
N ALA A 54 4.84 -3.95 22.40
CA ALA A 54 4.20 -5.05 21.67
C ALA A 54 3.45 -5.98 22.62
N HIS A 55 4.06 -6.36 23.74
CA HIS A 55 3.41 -7.21 24.74
C HIS A 55 2.19 -6.54 25.39
N VAL A 56 2.32 -5.27 25.77
CA VAL A 56 1.19 -4.48 26.30
C VAL A 56 0.06 -4.39 25.29
N SER A 57 0.38 -4.13 24.02
CA SER A 57 -0.59 -4.04 22.93
C SER A 57 -1.32 -5.36 22.72
N GLU A 58 -0.61 -6.50 22.72
CA GLU A 58 -1.24 -7.82 22.57
C GLU A 58 -2.25 -8.10 23.68
N VAL A 59 -1.89 -7.81 24.93
CA VAL A 59 -2.79 -8.02 26.09
C VAL A 59 -4.03 -7.14 25.96
N ARG A 60 -3.85 -5.87 25.60
CA ARG A 60 -4.97 -4.91 25.51
C ARG A 60 -5.90 -5.22 24.34
N ILE A 61 -5.33 -5.53 23.18
CA ILE A 61 -6.12 -5.87 21.99
C ILE A 61 -6.90 -7.16 22.23
N SER A 62 -6.31 -8.18 22.89
CA SER A 62 -7.02 -9.42 23.26
C SER A 62 -8.19 -9.20 24.22
N SER A 63 -8.24 -8.07 24.92
CA SER A 63 -9.37 -7.75 25.80
C SER A 63 -10.55 -7.09 25.09
N VAL A 64 -10.39 -6.68 23.83
CA VAL A 64 -11.39 -5.91 23.07
C VAL A 64 -11.77 -6.52 21.71
N THR A 65 -11.08 -7.59 21.28
CA THR A 65 -11.40 -8.30 20.03
C THR A 65 -10.98 -9.75 20.09
N ASP A 66 -11.73 -10.62 19.41
CA ASP A 66 -11.45 -12.05 19.24
C ASP A 66 -10.66 -12.37 17.95
N LEU A 67 -10.10 -11.35 17.28
CA LEU A 67 -9.22 -11.58 16.12
C LEU A 67 -8.09 -12.56 16.45
N PRO A 68 -7.68 -13.43 15.49
CA PRO A 68 -6.59 -14.36 15.69
C PRO A 68 -5.36 -13.66 16.26
N SER A 69 -4.71 -14.27 17.25
CA SER A 69 -3.40 -13.82 17.71
C SER A 69 -2.36 -14.69 17.02
N PRO A 70 -1.66 -14.20 16.00
CA PRO A 70 -0.48 -14.88 15.49
C PRO A 70 0.55 -14.99 16.62
N ALA A 71 1.60 -15.81 16.45
CA ALA A 71 2.61 -16.01 17.48
C ALA A 71 3.04 -14.67 18.11
N PRO A 72 3.24 -14.59 19.47
CA PRO A 72 3.27 -13.35 20.23
C PRO A 72 4.15 -12.29 19.58
N GLY A 73 3.53 -11.13 19.35
CA GLY A 73 4.00 -10.11 18.46
C GLY A 73 5.39 -9.60 18.78
N GLU A 74 6.31 -9.89 17.91
CA GLU A 74 7.54 -9.13 17.83
C GLU A 74 7.30 -7.94 16.93
N LEU A 75 7.14 -6.78 17.51
CA LEU A 75 7.13 -5.51 16.79
C LEU A 75 8.56 -5.11 16.46
N ASN A 76 8.86 -4.87 15.18
CA ASN A 76 10.20 -4.55 14.71
C ASN A 76 10.38 -3.03 14.54
N PRO A 77 11.07 -2.36 15.48
CA PRO A 77 11.45 -0.96 15.27
C PRO A 77 12.51 -0.87 14.17
N THR A 78 12.25 -0.05 13.17
CA THR A 78 13.11 0.09 11.99
C THR A 78 13.27 1.53 11.55
N ASP A 79 14.19 1.75 10.62
CA ASP A 79 14.34 3.01 9.90
C ASP A 79 13.66 2.98 8.53
N ARG A 80 13.62 4.14 7.86
CA ARG A 80 13.00 4.30 6.54
C ARG A 80 13.62 3.42 5.47
N ALA A 81 14.97 3.34 5.45
CA ALA A 81 15.71 2.60 4.44
C ALA A 81 15.53 1.09 4.58
N THR A 82 15.57 0.58 5.81
CA THR A 82 15.34 -0.83 6.11
C THR A 82 13.90 -1.21 5.78
N TRP A 83 12.91 -0.42 6.24
CA TRP A 83 11.51 -0.65 5.92
C TRP A 83 11.27 -0.70 4.40
N ALA A 84 11.81 0.27 3.67
CA ALA A 84 11.64 0.35 2.22
C ALA A 84 12.26 -0.86 1.48
N ALA A 85 13.41 -1.34 1.93
CA ALA A 85 14.08 -2.50 1.36
C ALA A 85 13.27 -3.80 1.59
N GLU A 86 12.75 -3.98 2.80
CA GLU A 86 11.98 -5.16 3.21
C GLU A 86 10.58 -5.17 2.57
N ASN A 87 9.95 -4.00 2.40
CA ASN A 87 8.57 -3.90 1.93
C ASN A 87 8.41 -3.83 0.41
N GLN A 88 9.47 -3.74 -0.36
CA GLN A 88 9.38 -3.68 -1.82
C GLN A 88 8.54 -4.84 -2.40
N GLN A 89 8.61 -6.02 -1.77
CA GLN A 89 7.85 -7.20 -2.19
C GLN A 89 6.34 -7.02 -2.04
N SER A 90 5.88 -6.34 -0.98
CA SER A 90 4.46 -6.10 -0.73
C SER A 90 3.80 -5.25 -1.83
N PHE A 91 4.58 -4.40 -2.49
CA PHE A 91 4.06 -3.57 -3.59
C PHE A 91 4.04 -4.28 -4.96
N ARG A 92 4.61 -5.47 -5.06
CA ARG A 92 4.57 -6.26 -6.31
C ARG A 92 3.14 -6.59 -6.73
N VAL A 93 2.27 -6.87 -5.76
CA VAL A 93 0.85 -7.16 -6.03
C VAL A 93 0.15 -6.05 -6.81
N LEU A 94 0.62 -4.80 -6.70
CA LEU A 94 0.07 -3.67 -7.44
C LEU A 94 0.75 -3.47 -8.80
N VAL A 95 2.04 -3.76 -8.89
CA VAL A 95 2.86 -3.39 -10.06
C VAL A 95 2.93 -4.52 -11.09
N GLU A 96 3.00 -5.79 -10.65
CA GLU A 96 3.17 -6.92 -11.57
C GLU A 96 1.95 -7.14 -12.49
N PRO A 97 0.69 -7.16 -11.99
CA PRO A 97 -0.47 -7.30 -12.88
C PRO A 97 -0.60 -6.17 -13.89
N LEU A 98 -0.28 -4.94 -13.46
CA LEU A 98 -0.25 -3.77 -14.34
C LEU A 98 0.80 -3.94 -15.44
N SER A 99 1.99 -4.41 -15.09
CA SER A 99 3.10 -4.62 -16.02
C SER A 99 2.83 -5.75 -17.02
N GLU A 100 2.20 -6.81 -16.58
CA GLU A 100 1.81 -7.94 -17.45
C GLU A 100 0.80 -7.48 -18.51
N LYS A 101 -0.17 -6.67 -18.08
CA LYS A 101 -1.16 -6.10 -19.00
C LYS A 101 -0.51 -5.17 -20.03
N LEU A 102 0.43 -4.31 -19.62
CA LEU A 102 1.20 -3.46 -20.52
C LEU A 102 2.07 -4.26 -21.48
N THR A 103 2.72 -5.32 -21.01
CA THR A 103 3.54 -6.19 -21.85
C THR A 103 2.67 -6.92 -22.89
N GLY A 104 1.49 -7.41 -22.49
CA GLY A 104 0.54 -8.03 -23.40
C GLY A 104 0.06 -7.11 -24.53
N LEU A 105 -0.01 -5.80 -24.28
CA LEU A 105 -0.34 -4.79 -25.31
C LEU A 105 0.83 -4.50 -26.26
N THR A 106 2.07 -4.68 -25.78
CA THR A 106 3.29 -4.45 -26.59
C THR A 106 3.81 -5.72 -27.27
N ASP A 107 3.33 -6.91 -26.88
CA ASP A 107 3.67 -8.18 -27.54
C ASP A 107 3.01 -8.29 -28.90
N SER A 108 3.82 -8.07 -29.82
CA SER A 108 4.15 -8.50 -31.19
C SER A 108 3.06 -8.76 -32.24
N ASP A 109 1.87 -9.17 -31.95
CA ASP A 109 0.86 -9.37 -33.01
C ASP A 109 0.00 -8.11 -33.23
N SER A 110 -0.29 -7.36 -32.17
CA SER A 110 -1.04 -6.09 -32.25
C SER A 110 -0.22 -4.95 -32.87
N LEU A 111 1.11 -4.96 -32.73
CA LEU A 111 2.00 -3.95 -33.32
C LEU A 111 2.38 -4.25 -34.78
N ARG A 112 2.25 -5.50 -35.24
CA ARG A 112 2.52 -5.87 -36.63
C ARG A 112 1.46 -5.38 -37.61
N ASP A 113 0.26 -5.16 -37.14
CA ASP A 113 -0.86 -4.69 -37.97
C ASP A 113 -0.92 -3.17 -38.12
N ILE A 114 -0.01 -2.42 -37.47
CA ILE A 114 0.11 -0.97 -37.63
C ILE A 114 1.12 -0.69 -38.76
N PRO A 115 0.68 -0.25 -39.96
CA PRO A 115 1.55 -0.05 -41.15
C PRO A 115 2.68 0.95 -40.93
N GLU A 116 2.50 1.88 -40.00
CA GLU A 116 3.45 2.94 -39.66
C GLU A 116 4.64 2.46 -38.84
N LEU A 117 4.53 1.26 -38.22
CA LEU A 117 5.56 0.65 -37.36
C LEU A 117 6.36 -0.45 -38.06
N GLY A 118 6.03 -0.80 -39.32
CA GLY A 118 6.71 -1.86 -40.11
C GLY A 118 8.20 -1.65 -40.35
N GLY A 119 8.75 -0.47 -40.04
CA GLY A 119 10.18 -0.14 -40.08
C GLY A 119 10.91 -0.19 -38.73
N MET A 120 10.19 -0.42 -37.61
CA MET A 120 10.71 -0.28 -36.23
C MET A 120 11.22 -1.59 -35.60
N GLY A 121 11.29 -2.71 -36.34
CA GLY A 121 11.71 -3.99 -35.77
C GLY A 121 13.06 -3.97 -35.06
N ALA A 122 14.04 -3.19 -35.55
CA ALA A 122 15.34 -3.01 -34.89
C ALA A 122 15.26 -1.98 -33.73
N MET A 123 14.38 -0.98 -33.84
CA MET A 123 14.17 0.03 -32.79
C MET A 123 13.30 -0.52 -31.67
N GLY A 124 12.30 -1.37 -31.96
CA GLY A 124 11.49 -2.07 -30.98
C GLY A 124 12.33 -2.96 -30.03
N SER A 125 13.34 -3.64 -30.58
CA SER A 125 14.26 -4.44 -29.75
C SER A 125 15.20 -3.60 -28.87
N MET A 126 15.48 -2.35 -29.24
CA MET A 126 16.24 -1.42 -28.39
C MET A 126 15.35 -0.77 -27.33
N LEU A 127 14.05 -0.60 -27.59
CA LEU A 127 13.09 0.00 -26.66
C LEU A 127 12.52 -1.02 -25.67
N ALA A 128 12.54 -2.31 -26.00
CA ALA A 128 12.01 -3.39 -25.16
C ALA A 128 12.53 -3.38 -23.70
N PRO A 129 13.81 -3.07 -23.39
CA PRO A 129 14.29 -2.98 -22.01
C PRO A 129 13.82 -1.71 -21.27
N LEU A 130 13.34 -0.69 -21.97
CA LEU A 130 12.96 0.59 -21.35
C LEU A 130 11.64 0.49 -20.60
N GLY A 131 10.68 -0.32 -21.05
CA GLY A 131 9.41 -0.52 -20.35
C GLY A 131 9.62 -1.05 -18.93
N PRO A 132 10.28 -2.22 -18.75
CA PRO A 132 10.61 -2.74 -17.44
C PRO A 132 11.44 -1.80 -16.57
N ALA A 133 12.38 -1.06 -17.17
CA ALA A 133 13.20 -0.09 -16.44
C ALA A 133 12.34 1.07 -15.91
N LEU A 134 11.44 1.60 -16.73
CA LEU A 134 10.54 2.66 -16.35
C LEU A 134 9.60 2.23 -15.21
N LEU A 135 8.99 1.06 -15.32
CA LEU A 135 8.16 0.48 -14.25
C LEU A 135 8.97 0.26 -12.98
N GLY A 136 10.24 -0.14 -13.12
CA GLY A 136 11.16 -0.27 -11.99
C GLY A 136 11.44 1.06 -11.30
N VAL A 137 11.69 2.13 -12.05
CA VAL A 137 11.86 3.48 -11.49
C VAL A 137 10.60 3.93 -10.77
N GLN A 138 9.43 3.74 -11.38
CA GLN A 138 8.15 4.14 -10.77
C GLN A 138 7.85 3.35 -9.50
N ALA A 139 7.99 2.03 -9.52
CA ALA A 139 7.82 1.20 -8.34
C ALA A 139 8.78 1.61 -7.21
N GLY A 140 10.05 1.85 -7.55
CA GLY A 140 11.05 2.31 -6.60
C GLY A 140 10.75 3.69 -6.02
N THR A 141 10.22 4.60 -6.84
CA THR A 141 9.81 5.94 -6.43
C THR A 141 8.62 5.87 -5.46
N MET A 142 7.63 5.04 -5.75
CA MET A 142 6.48 4.81 -4.89
C MET A 142 6.91 4.32 -3.51
N VAL A 143 7.70 3.25 -3.45
CA VAL A 143 8.19 2.70 -2.16
C VAL A 143 9.08 3.70 -1.43
N GLY A 144 9.92 4.45 -2.14
CA GLY A 144 10.75 5.51 -1.57
C GLY A 144 9.91 6.61 -0.91
N PHE A 145 8.87 7.11 -1.57
CA PHE A 145 7.97 8.11 -0.96
C PHE A 145 7.16 7.54 0.19
N MET A 146 6.67 6.29 0.06
CA MET A 146 5.95 5.61 1.15
C MET A 146 6.83 5.49 2.41
N SER A 147 8.13 5.24 2.29
CA SER A 147 9.04 5.11 3.44
C SER A 147 9.14 6.37 4.30
N HIS A 148 8.91 7.55 3.73
CA HIS A 148 8.85 8.82 4.45
C HIS A 148 7.45 9.13 5.01
N ARG A 149 6.44 8.43 4.52
CA ARG A 149 5.04 8.67 4.90
C ARG A 149 4.54 7.66 5.92
N ALA A 150 4.79 6.37 5.73
CA ALA A 150 4.27 5.32 6.59
C ALA A 150 4.82 5.44 8.02
N LEU A 151 3.97 5.25 9.03
CA LEU A 151 4.37 5.16 10.43
C LEU A 151 4.78 3.74 10.81
N GLY A 152 4.29 2.76 10.07
CA GLY A 152 4.59 1.34 10.27
C GLY A 152 4.33 0.51 9.02
N GLN A 153 4.16 -0.78 9.20
CA GLN A 153 3.94 -1.75 8.14
C GLN A 153 2.60 -1.53 7.42
N PHE A 154 1.56 -1.20 8.18
CA PHE A 154 0.19 -1.22 7.71
C PHE A 154 -0.41 0.18 7.47
N ASP A 155 0.33 1.25 7.76
CA ASP A 155 -0.11 2.64 7.51
C ASP A 155 0.01 3.07 6.03
N THR A 156 0.05 2.13 5.11
CA THR A 156 0.10 2.42 3.66
C THR A 156 -1.27 2.32 2.98
N GLY A 157 -2.28 1.77 3.67
CA GLY A 157 -3.56 1.39 3.08
C GLY A 157 -3.48 0.14 2.20
N ILE A 158 -2.32 -0.50 2.11
CA ILE A 158 -2.05 -1.71 1.32
C ILE A 158 -1.68 -2.83 2.30
N PRO A 159 -2.37 -3.98 2.27
CA PRO A 159 -2.02 -5.13 3.07
C PRO A 159 -0.58 -5.59 2.82
N ALA A 160 0.19 -5.78 3.88
CA ALA A 160 1.52 -6.36 3.78
C ALA A 160 1.43 -7.85 3.43
N MET A 161 2.10 -8.26 2.34
CA MET A 161 1.94 -9.59 1.77
C MET A 161 2.87 -10.64 2.38
N ASP A 162 4.08 -10.27 2.81
CA ASP A 162 5.15 -11.23 3.06
C ASP A 162 5.76 -11.18 4.47
N HIS A 163 5.19 -10.41 5.41
CA HIS A 163 5.82 -10.26 6.73
C HIS A 163 5.01 -10.88 7.85
N ASP A 164 5.64 -11.84 8.53
CA ASP A 164 5.11 -12.44 9.76
C ASP A 164 5.23 -11.50 10.98
N ARG A 165 5.93 -10.36 10.83
CA ARG A 165 6.24 -9.42 11.90
C ARG A 165 5.93 -7.99 11.49
N PRO A 166 5.14 -7.25 12.26
CA PRO A 166 4.88 -5.85 11.98
C PRO A 166 6.11 -4.98 12.25
N TYR A 167 6.27 -3.94 11.43
CA TYR A 167 7.31 -2.93 11.57
C TYR A 167 6.72 -1.61 12.06
N VAL A 168 7.49 -0.89 12.88
CA VAL A 168 7.28 0.53 13.16
C VAL A 168 8.47 1.34 12.63
N ILE A 169 8.19 2.43 11.93
CA ILE A 169 9.23 3.31 11.40
C ILE A 169 9.50 4.38 12.45
N VAL A 170 10.48 4.12 13.32
CA VAL A 170 10.80 4.94 14.48
C VAL A 170 10.98 6.41 14.13
N PRO A 171 11.80 6.82 13.13
CA PRO A 171 11.97 8.22 12.80
C PRO A 171 10.66 8.90 12.33
N ASN A 172 9.73 8.17 11.70
CA ASN A 172 8.46 8.75 11.27
C ASN A 172 7.49 8.95 12.44
N LEU A 173 7.48 8.02 13.40
CA LEU A 173 6.69 8.19 14.63
C LEU A 173 7.24 9.31 15.51
N ASP A 174 8.56 9.46 15.58
CA ASP A 174 9.19 10.55 16.32
C ASP A 174 8.94 11.90 15.65
N ASP A 175 9.03 12.01 14.32
CA ASP A 175 8.65 13.20 13.56
C ASP A 175 7.17 13.54 13.77
N PHE A 176 6.27 12.53 13.70
CA PHE A 176 4.85 12.72 13.98
C PHE A 176 4.58 13.27 15.38
N ALA A 177 5.29 12.78 16.39
CA ALA A 177 5.18 13.28 17.75
C ALA A 177 5.60 14.77 17.84
N ILE A 178 6.71 15.14 17.18
CA ILE A 178 7.23 16.51 17.13
C ILE A 178 6.25 17.42 16.40
N ASP A 179 5.81 17.06 15.21
CA ASP A 179 4.95 17.89 14.34
C ASP A 179 3.61 18.23 14.99
N HIS A 180 3.07 17.28 15.78
CA HIS A 180 1.79 17.46 16.46
C HIS A 180 1.92 17.86 17.93
N GLY A 181 3.16 18.00 18.45
CA GLY A 181 3.44 18.35 19.85
C GLY A 181 2.84 17.34 20.83
N ILE A 182 2.98 16.05 20.52
CA ILE A 182 2.49 14.92 21.32
C ILE A 182 3.70 14.24 21.98
N ASP A 183 3.50 13.68 23.14
CA ASP A 183 4.56 12.91 23.84
C ASP A 183 4.98 11.67 23.03
N HIS A 184 6.29 11.48 22.85
CA HIS A 184 6.84 10.40 22.05
C HIS A 184 6.40 9.00 22.54
N ARG A 185 6.32 8.79 23.85
CA ARG A 185 5.90 7.50 24.42
C ARG A 185 4.45 7.20 24.12
N GLN A 186 3.59 8.22 24.13
CA GLN A 186 2.18 8.05 23.76
C GLN A 186 2.05 7.69 22.27
N VAL A 187 2.81 8.36 21.39
CA VAL A 187 2.81 8.05 19.95
C VAL A 187 3.36 6.65 19.68
N ARG A 188 4.44 6.24 20.37
CA ARG A 188 5.01 4.90 20.24
C ARG A 188 4.05 3.80 20.71
N LEU A 189 3.36 4.01 21.84
CA LEU A 189 2.34 3.07 22.30
C LEU A 189 1.15 2.99 21.33
N TRP A 190 0.69 4.15 20.85
CA TRP A 190 -0.36 4.19 19.84
C TRP A 190 0.06 3.45 18.56
N GLY A 191 1.27 3.70 18.05
CA GLY A 191 1.83 3.01 16.89
C GLY A 191 1.94 1.49 17.10
N ALA A 192 2.32 1.07 18.31
CA ALA A 192 2.37 -0.35 18.65
C ALA A 192 0.97 -0.99 18.66
N LEU A 193 -0.03 -0.32 19.26
CA LEU A 193 -1.43 -0.77 19.22
C LEU A 193 -1.94 -0.88 17.77
N HIS A 194 -1.65 0.12 16.95
CA HIS A 194 -2.04 0.15 15.55
C HIS A 194 -1.44 -1.04 14.78
N GLU A 195 -0.13 -1.21 14.81
CA GLU A 195 0.56 -2.25 14.05
C GLU A 195 0.19 -3.66 14.52
N VAL A 196 0.05 -3.89 15.84
CA VAL A 196 -0.39 -5.18 16.38
C VAL A 196 -1.83 -5.48 16.00
N THR A 197 -2.73 -4.47 16.00
CA THR A 197 -4.12 -4.66 15.54
C THR A 197 -4.17 -5.11 14.08
N PHE A 198 -3.45 -4.40 13.21
CA PHE A 198 -3.40 -4.79 11.80
C PHE A 198 -2.76 -6.16 11.59
N HIS A 199 -1.72 -6.51 12.36
CA HIS A 199 -1.10 -7.83 12.29
C HIS A 199 -2.11 -8.95 12.59
N ARG A 200 -3.00 -8.74 13.55
CA ARG A 200 -4.09 -9.66 13.85
C ARG A 200 -5.14 -9.74 12.74
N ILE A 201 -5.51 -8.61 12.15
CA ILE A 201 -6.41 -8.58 10.99
C ILE A 201 -5.78 -9.38 9.83
N MET A 202 -4.49 -9.17 9.56
CA MET A 202 -3.77 -9.88 8.50
C MET A 202 -3.55 -11.37 8.78
N ALA A 203 -3.77 -11.82 10.02
CA ALA A 203 -3.76 -13.24 10.40
C ALA A 203 -5.07 -13.96 10.06
N VAL A 204 -6.14 -13.25 9.70
CA VAL A 204 -7.35 -13.85 9.13
C VAL A 204 -7.00 -14.42 7.76
N GLU A 205 -7.22 -15.72 7.58
CA GLU A 205 -6.66 -16.53 6.48
C GLU A 205 -6.95 -15.96 5.09
N TRP A 206 -8.15 -15.44 4.86
CA TRP A 206 -8.61 -14.98 3.54
C TRP A 206 -8.23 -13.53 3.20
N ILE A 207 -7.84 -12.70 4.17
CA ILE A 207 -7.67 -11.24 3.99
C ILE A 207 -6.67 -10.91 2.88
N ARG A 208 -5.46 -11.50 2.93
CA ARG A 208 -4.43 -11.21 1.92
C ARG A 208 -4.84 -11.70 0.52
N GLY A 209 -5.38 -12.94 0.46
CA GLY A 209 -5.86 -13.50 -0.79
C GLY A 209 -6.96 -12.64 -1.41
N ARG A 210 -7.92 -12.18 -0.59
CA ARG A 210 -9.01 -11.33 -1.06
C ARG A 210 -8.52 -9.99 -1.62
N PHE A 211 -7.54 -9.38 -1.00
CA PHE A 211 -6.96 -8.14 -1.55
C PHE A 211 -6.33 -8.37 -2.92
N VAL A 212 -5.56 -9.46 -3.10
CA VAL A 212 -4.98 -9.81 -4.40
C VAL A 212 -6.08 -9.99 -5.45
N GLU A 213 -7.11 -10.79 -5.16
CA GLU A 213 -8.25 -11.00 -6.06
C GLU A 213 -8.93 -9.68 -6.48
N LEU A 214 -9.11 -8.76 -5.53
CA LEU A 214 -9.73 -7.46 -5.81
C LEU A 214 -8.85 -6.61 -6.73
N VAL A 215 -7.53 -6.60 -6.50
CA VAL A 215 -6.58 -5.86 -7.33
C VAL A 215 -6.50 -6.47 -8.74
N GLU A 216 -6.43 -7.78 -8.86
CA GLU A 216 -6.44 -8.47 -10.16
C GLU A 216 -7.72 -8.17 -10.93
N ALA A 217 -8.90 -8.32 -10.29
CA ALA A 217 -10.20 -8.01 -10.90
C ALA A 217 -10.32 -6.54 -11.33
N PHE A 218 -9.72 -5.62 -10.58
CA PHE A 218 -9.64 -4.21 -10.97
C PHE A 218 -8.80 -4.04 -12.22
N TYR A 219 -7.58 -4.61 -12.25
CA TYR A 219 -6.70 -4.47 -13.41
C TYR A 219 -7.21 -5.17 -14.67
N GLU A 220 -8.06 -6.18 -14.57
CA GLU A 220 -8.76 -6.74 -15.73
C GLU A 220 -9.58 -5.68 -16.48
N THR A 221 -10.16 -4.70 -15.76
CA THR A 221 -10.99 -3.63 -16.33
C THR A 221 -10.20 -2.42 -16.80
N VAL A 222 -8.91 -2.31 -16.46
CA VAL A 222 -8.07 -1.16 -16.84
C VAL A 222 -7.80 -1.17 -18.34
N GLU A 223 -8.14 -0.09 -19.03
CA GLU A 223 -7.82 0.14 -20.44
C GLU A 223 -6.82 1.29 -20.56
N PHE A 224 -5.74 1.09 -21.31
CA PHE A 224 -4.70 2.09 -21.52
C PHE A 224 -4.96 2.89 -22.80
N ASP A 225 -4.72 4.19 -22.74
CA ASP A 225 -4.67 5.03 -23.93
C ASP A 225 -3.33 4.81 -24.66
N MET A 226 -3.36 3.95 -25.68
CA MET A 226 -2.19 3.62 -26.50
C MET A 226 -1.62 4.84 -27.24
N SER A 227 -2.43 5.84 -27.55
CA SER A 227 -1.95 7.05 -28.24
C SER A 227 -1.15 7.94 -27.28
N ASP A 228 -1.55 8.05 -26.03
CA ASP A 228 -0.82 8.74 -24.97
C ASP A 228 0.51 8.02 -24.66
N LEU A 229 0.47 6.70 -24.55
CA LEU A 229 1.66 5.87 -24.32
C LEU A 229 2.69 6.03 -25.45
N MET A 230 2.25 5.97 -26.70
CA MET A 230 3.13 6.15 -27.87
C MET A 230 3.69 7.57 -27.96
N GLY A 231 2.88 8.57 -27.61
CA GLY A 231 3.32 9.97 -27.53
C GLY A 231 4.45 10.15 -26.51
N LYS A 232 4.31 9.56 -25.34
CA LYS A 232 5.32 9.58 -24.26
C LYS A 232 6.58 8.80 -24.60
N LEU A 233 6.45 7.61 -25.21
CA LEU A 233 7.59 6.84 -25.71
C LEU A 233 8.37 7.59 -26.79
N SER A 234 7.68 8.30 -27.69
CA SER A 234 8.35 9.12 -28.71
C SER A 234 9.06 10.34 -28.11
N ALA A 235 8.50 10.95 -27.06
CA ALA A 235 9.13 12.03 -26.32
C ALA A 235 10.40 11.58 -25.55
N MET A 236 10.49 10.32 -25.16
CA MET A 236 11.71 9.74 -24.53
C MET A 236 12.93 9.70 -25.47
N GLN A 237 12.75 9.92 -26.79
CA GLN A 237 13.86 10.06 -27.72
C GLN A 237 14.55 11.44 -27.60
N ASP A 238 13.91 12.40 -26.93
CA ASP A 238 14.50 13.69 -26.64
C ASP A 238 15.21 13.65 -25.26
N PRO A 239 16.55 13.88 -25.22
CA PRO A 239 17.31 13.87 -23.97
C PRO A 239 16.79 14.89 -22.92
N GLU A 240 16.24 16.02 -23.36
CA GLU A 240 15.64 17.01 -22.45
C GLU A 240 14.30 16.54 -21.89
N ALA A 241 13.50 15.81 -22.67
CA ALA A 241 12.25 15.22 -22.22
C ALA A 241 12.54 14.08 -21.24
N MET A 242 13.57 13.26 -21.50
CA MET A 242 14.01 12.20 -20.59
C MET A 242 14.51 12.78 -19.27
N GLN A 243 15.28 13.86 -19.29
CA GLN A 243 15.76 14.51 -18.07
C GLN A 243 14.61 15.13 -17.24
N ARG A 244 13.57 15.65 -17.89
CA ARG A 244 12.35 16.13 -17.22
C ARG A 244 11.53 14.99 -16.62
N MET A 245 11.45 13.86 -17.31
CA MET A 245 10.72 12.66 -16.84
C MET A 245 11.38 11.97 -15.64
N PHE A 246 12.71 12.01 -15.55
CA PHE A 246 13.49 11.47 -14.41
C PHE A 246 13.90 12.56 -13.41
N GLY A 247 13.61 13.82 -13.70
CA GLY A 247 13.82 14.94 -12.79
C GLY A 247 12.73 14.98 -11.72
N ALA A 248 13.05 15.60 -10.57
CA ALA A 248 12.13 15.77 -9.45
C ALA A 248 11.00 16.80 -9.72
N ASP A 249 10.75 17.16 -10.97
CA ASP A 249 9.68 18.08 -11.37
C ASP A 249 8.30 17.41 -11.30
N GLU A 250 7.35 18.13 -10.74
CA GLU A 250 6.01 17.67 -10.32
C GLU A 250 5.10 17.15 -11.44
N ASP A 251 5.46 17.36 -12.71
CA ASP A 251 4.62 16.98 -13.87
C ASP A 251 4.98 15.61 -14.51
N ALA A 252 5.98 14.90 -13.99
CA ALA A 252 6.48 13.67 -14.62
C ALA A 252 5.73 12.38 -14.23
N THR A 253 4.75 12.48 -13.34
CA THR A 253 4.13 11.33 -12.66
C THR A 253 3.08 10.59 -13.50
N GLY A 254 2.44 11.24 -14.42
CA GLY A 254 1.32 10.66 -15.20
C GLY A 254 1.73 9.88 -16.46
N LEU A 255 2.45 8.75 -16.37
CA LEU A 255 2.90 8.00 -17.55
C LEU A 255 1.79 7.21 -18.26
N LEU A 256 0.72 6.88 -17.56
CA LEU A 256 -0.37 6.05 -18.10
C LEU A 256 -1.71 6.69 -17.74
N LYS A 257 -2.42 7.20 -18.72
CA LYS A 257 -3.85 7.47 -18.57
C LYS A 257 -4.60 6.18 -18.79
N ALA A 258 -5.22 5.69 -17.74
CA ALA A 258 -6.06 4.51 -17.78
C ALA A 258 -7.50 4.86 -17.43
N THR A 259 -8.45 4.22 -18.09
CA THR A 259 -9.85 4.17 -17.67
C THR A 259 -10.10 2.83 -17.01
N SER A 260 -10.84 2.80 -15.91
CA SER A 260 -11.17 1.58 -15.19
C SER A 260 -12.64 1.55 -14.80
N ASP A 261 -13.15 0.37 -14.48
CA ASP A 261 -14.49 0.24 -13.92
C ASP A 261 -14.51 0.75 -12.47
N SER A 262 -15.27 1.81 -12.23
CA SER A 262 -15.42 2.40 -10.91
C SER A 262 -16.02 1.45 -9.87
N SER A 263 -16.75 0.39 -10.28
CA SER A 263 -17.31 -0.60 -9.35
C SER A 263 -16.21 -1.48 -8.75
N ARG A 264 -15.21 -1.87 -9.53
CA ARG A 264 -14.07 -2.67 -9.05
C ARG A 264 -13.18 -1.85 -8.11
N LEU A 265 -12.99 -0.58 -8.41
CA LEU A 265 -12.28 0.32 -7.50
C LEU A 265 -13.05 0.49 -6.19
N ALA A 266 -14.39 0.60 -6.23
CA ALA A 266 -15.22 0.68 -5.04
C ALA A 266 -15.11 -0.57 -4.15
N ASP A 267 -14.93 -1.76 -4.72
CA ASP A 267 -14.71 -2.98 -3.95
C ASP A 267 -13.38 -2.92 -3.16
N ILE A 268 -12.30 -2.43 -3.78
CA ILE A 268 -11.00 -2.21 -3.10
C ILE A 268 -11.14 -1.15 -2.01
N GLN A 269 -11.83 -0.03 -2.31
CA GLN A 269 -12.06 1.05 -1.36
C GLN A 269 -12.88 0.59 -0.16
N ALA A 270 -13.93 -0.21 -0.36
CA ALA A 270 -14.71 -0.78 0.72
C ALA A 270 -13.86 -1.70 1.61
N PHE A 271 -13.07 -2.57 0.98
CA PHE A 271 -12.20 -3.49 1.69
C PHE A 271 -11.16 -2.77 2.56
N THR A 272 -10.41 -1.85 1.96
CA THR A 272 -9.35 -1.12 2.69
C THR A 272 -9.93 -0.20 3.76
N ALA A 273 -11.02 0.52 3.45
CA ALA A 273 -11.69 1.40 4.41
C ALA A 273 -12.27 0.63 5.60
N PHE A 274 -12.85 -0.55 5.38
CA PHE A 274 -13.36 -1.38 6.48
C PHE A 274 -12.23 -1.84 7.40
N ILE A 275 -11.14 -2.36 6.84
CA ILE A 275 -9.98 -2.82 7.62
C ILE A 275 -9.40 -1.67 8.44
N GLU A 276 -9.19 -0.49 7.84
CA GLU A 276 -8.70 0.70 8.53
C GLU A 276 -9.68 1.17 9.62
N GLY A 277 -10.97 1.24 9.32
CA GLY A 277 -11.98 1.71 10.28
C GLY A 277 -12.17 0.74 11.46
N TYR A 278 -12.15 -0.56 11.21
CA TYR A 278 -12.17 -1.56 12.27
C TYR A 278 -10.91 -1.47 13.14
N ALA A 279 -9.74 -1.32 12.53
CA ALA A 279 -8.49 -1.16 13.27
C ALA A 279 -8.50 0.11 14.13
N ASP A 280 -8.95 1.24 13.59
CA ASP A 280 -9.11 2.50 14.34
C ASP A 280 -9.99 2.30 15.58
N ARG A 281 -11.12 1.61 15.44
CA ARG A 281 -12.02 1.27 16.57
C ARG A 281 -11.32 0.42 17.62
N VAL A 282 -10.63 -0.65 17.22
CA VAL A 282 -9.91 -1.52 18.15
C VAL A 282 -8.79 -0.78 18.88
N VAL A 283 -8.02 0.05 18.16
CA VAL A 283 -6.95 0.87 18.75
C VAL A 283 -7.51 1.86 19.76
N SER A 284 -8.62 2.53 19.43
CA SER A 284 -9.31 3.46 20.33
C SER A 284 -9.74 2.77 21.64
N MET A 285 -10.41 1.61 21.53
CA MET A 285 -10.83 0.84 22.70
C MET A 285 -9.65 0.31 23.54
N ALA A 286 -8.64 -0.26 22.88
CA ALA A 286 -7.47 -0.83 23.56
C ALA A 286 -6.62 0.26 24.23
N GLY A 287 -6.53 1.44 23.63
CA GLY A 287 -5.73 2.58 24.09
C GLY A 287 -6.42 3.46 25.13
N ALA A 288 -7.75 3.43 25.26
CA ALA A 288 -8.54 4.37 26.06
C ALA A 288 -8.05 4.55 27.51
N GLU A 289 -7.63 3.47 28.17
CA GLU A 289 -7.14 3.51 29.56
C GLU A 289 -5.63 3.81 29.66
N LEU A 290 -4.87 3.63 28.58
CA LEU A 290 -3.41 3.73 28.57
C LEU A 290 -2.92 5.08 28.01
N LEU A 291 -3.70 5.70 27.16
CA LEU A 291 -3.35 6.91 26.40
C LEU A 291 -4.30 8.06 26.76
N PRO A 292 -3.97 8.88 27.75
CA PRO A 292 -4.81 10.03 28.15
C PRO A 292 -5.07 11.04 27.01
N GLY A 293 -4.22 11.02 25.97
CA GLY A 293 -4.31 11.92 24.82
C GLY A 293 -4.69 11.20 23.52
N ILE A 294 -5.33 10.01 23.58
CA ILE A 294 -5.63 9.18 22.40
C ILE A 294 -6.44 9.95 21.36
N ASP A 295 -7.47 10.69 21.72
CA ASP A 295 -8.29 11.49 20.82
C ASP A 295 -7.44 12.48 19.98
N ARG A 296 -6.42 13.07 20.59
CA ARG A 296 -5.51 14.00 19.91
C ARG A 296 -4.61 13.28 18.91
N ILE A 297 -4.12 12.09 19.26
CA ILE A 297 -3.30 11.28 18.38
C ILE A 297 -4.14 10.83 17.18
N GLU A 298 -5.33 10.31 17.42
CA GLU A 298 -6.25 9.84 16.40
C GLU A 298 -6.71 10.98 15.48
N GLU A 299 -7.00 12.17 16.01
CA GLU A 299 -7.32 13.34 15.18
C GLU A 299 -6.13 13.74 14.30
N ALA A 300 -4.92 13.79 14.85
CA ALA A 300 -3.70 14.09 14.10
C ALA A 300 -3.44 13.04 13.00
N PHE A 301 -3.58 11.76 13.33
CA PHE A 301 -3.42 10.65 12.39
C PHE A 301 -4.48 10.68 11.28
N ASN A 302 -5.75 10.88 11.63
CA ASN A 302 -6.83 10.99 10.66
C ASN A 302 -6.66 12.20 9.72
N ARG A 303 -6.19 13.33 10.22
CA ARG A 303 -5.86 14.50 9.39
C ARG A 303 -4.73 14.16 8.43
N ARG A 304 -3.63 13.59 8.93
CA ARG A 304 -2.50 13.15 8.12
C ARG A 304 -2.90 12.15 7.03
N ARG A 305 -3.82 11.23 7.33
CA ARG A 305 -4.34 10.22 6.38
C ARG A 305 -5.12 10.87 5.24
N THR A 306 -5.79 11.99 5.48
CA THR A 306 -6.61 12.72 4.50
C THR A 306 -5.87 13.84 3.77
N GLU A 307 -4.68 14.22 4.22
CA GLU A 307 -3.86 15.22 3.55
C GLU A 307 -3.24 14.67 2.27
N PRO A 308 -3.36 15.39 1.14
CA PRO A 308 -2.71 15.00 -0.11
C PRO A 308 -1.21 14.77 0.11
N ASN A 309 -0.70 13.66 -0.37
CA ASN A 309 0.72 13.35 -0.27
C ASN A 309 1.24 12.71 -1.56
N LYS A 310 2.55 12.86 -1.79
CA LYS A 310 3.20 12.37 -3.03
C LYS A 310 3.09 10.87 -3.21
N ALA A 311 3.07 10.09 -2.12
CA ALA A 311 3.01 8.64 -2.20
C ALA A 311 1.64 8.15 -2.69
N GLU A 312 0.56 8.72 -2.17
CA GLU A 312 -0.81 8.38 -2.59
C GLU A 312 -1.14 8.95 -3.97
N GLN A 313 -0.70 10.17 -4.27
CA GLN A 313 -0.81 10.74 -5.62
C GLN A 313 -0.12 9.84 -6.64
N PHE A 314 1.09 9.37 -6.32
CA PHE A 314 1.82 8.47 -7.19
C PHE A 314 1.11 7.11 -7.34
N LEU A 315 0.56 6.56 -6.26
CA LEU A 315 -0.22 5.33 -6.30
C LEU A 315 -1.45 5.48 -7.21
N GLN A 316 -2.18 6.59 -7.08
CA GLN A 316 -3.33 6.90 -7.92
C GLN A 316 -2.93 7.07 -9.39
N GLU A 317 -1.89 7.85 -9.67
CA GLU A 317 -1.44 8.15 -11.03
C GLU A 317 -0.80 6.94 -11.72
N PHE A 318 -0.04 6.14 -10.96
CA PHE A 318 0.68 4.99 -11.50
C PHE A 318 -0.17 3.73 -11.57
N ALA A 319 -0.86 3.39 -10.48
CA ALA A 319 -1.62 2.16 -10.34
C ALA A 319 -3.13 2.34 -10.58
N GLY A 320 -3.60 3.58 -10.75
CA GLY A 320 -5.02 3.90 -10.86
C GLY A 320 -5.81 3.71 -9.57
N LEU A 321 -5.11 3.50 -8.45
CA LEU A 321 -5.70 3.16 -7.16
C LEU A 321 -5.86 4.41 -6.28
N GLU A 322 -7.05 4.98 -6.27
CA GLU A 322 -7.47 6.00 -5.31
C GLU A 322 -8.16 5.30 -4.13
N LEU A 323 -7.44 5.13 -3.03
CA LEU A 323 -7.92 4.32 -1.89
C LEU A 323 -9.01 5.03 -1.05
N GLU A 324 -9.21 6.35 -1.22
CA GLU A 324 -10.19 7.13 -0.46
C GLU A 324 -10.13 6.88 1.06
N ARG A 325 -8.95 6.88 1.64
CA ARG A 325 -8.67 6.53 3.04
C ARG A 325 -9.51 7.30 4.08
N TRP A 326 -10.11 8.43 3.69
CA TRP A 326 -11.06 9.15 4.52
C TRP A 326 -12.32 8.33 4.85
N ARG A 327 -12.67 7.31 4.06
CA ARG A 327 -13.80 6.41 4.30
C ARG A 327 -13.61 5.49 5.51
N ALA A 328 -12.39 5.38 6.04
CA ALA A 328 -12.14 4.63 7.28
C ALA A 328 -13.01 5.14 8.44
N LYS A 329 -13.30 6.46 8.50
CA LYS A 329 -14.23 7.02 9.49
C LYS A 329 -15.66 6.54 9.32
N ASP A 330 -16.13 6.38 8.09
CA ASP A 330 -17.46 5.86 7.81
C ASP A 330 -17.54 4.37 8.20
N ALA A 331 -16.49 3.61 7.91
CA ALA A 331 -16.39 2.21 8.30
C ALA A 331 -16.28 2.02 9.83
N ALA A 332 -15.52 2.86 10.54
CA ALA A 332 -15.48 2.83 12.00
C ALA A 332 -16.86 3.09 12.61
N ARG A 333 -17.59 4.12 12.12
CA ARG A 333 -18.95 4.40 12.54
C ARG A 333 -19.91 3.25 12.23
N PHE A 334 -19.80 2.62 11.06
CA PHE A 334 -20.56 1.41 10.73
C PHE A 334 -20.31 0.30 11.76
N CYS A 335 -19.05 0.04 12.15
CA CYS A 335 -18.73 -0.95 13.18
C CYS A 335 -19.41 -0.62 14.51
N ASP A 336 -19.36 0.63 14.96
CA ASP A 336 -20.01 1.07 16.20
C ASP A 336 -21.54 0.91 16.13
N GLU A 337 -22.20 1.28 15.01
CA GLU A 337 -23.62 1.11 14.83
C GLU A 337 -24.04 -0.36 14.79
N VAL A 338 -23.23 -1.24 14.17
CA VAL A 338 -23.48 -2.70 14.18
C VAL A 338 -23.44 -3.23 15.62
N VAL A 339 -22.40 -2.86 16.36
CA VAL A 339 -22.22 -3.31 17.74
C VAL A 339 -23.31 -2.77 18.66
N GLU A 340 -23.68 -1.50 18.54
CA GLU A 340 -24.74 -0.89 19.34
C GLU A 340 -26.09 -1.61 19.15
N ARG A 341 -26.37 -2.08 17.94
CA ARG A 341 -27.66 -2.71 17.60
C ARG A 341 -27.69 -4.20 17.84
N TRP A 342 -26.61 -4.92 17.56
CA TRP A 342 -26.60 -6.39 17.52
C TRP A 342 -25.47 -7.03 18.30
N GLY A 343 -24.55 -6.26 18.89
CA GLY A 343 -23.43 -6.73 19.70
C GLY A 343 -22.16 -7.06 18.90
N GLU A 344 -21.07 -7.31 19.62
CA GLU A 344 -19.76 -7.64 19.04
C GLU A 344 -19.80 -8.92 18.21
N ASP A 345 -20.58 -9.94 18.61
CA ASP A 345 -20.71 -11.21 17.87
C ASP A 345 -21.24 -11.00 16.45
N ALA A 346 -22.10 -9.99 16.24
CA ALA A 346 -22.63 -9.66 14.93
C ALA A 346 -21.52 -9.05 14.04
N LEU A 347 -20.71 -8.14 14.59
CA LEU A 347 -19.60 -7.55 13.85
C LEU A 347 -18.51 -8.59 13.56
N ALA A 348 -18.25 -9.50 14.50
CA ALA A 348 -17.26 -10.55 14.33
C ALA A 348 -17.52 -11.46 13.13
N LYS A 349 -18.77 -11.59 12.69
CA LYS A 349 -19.15 -12.36 11.49
C LYS A 349 -18.44 -11.91 10.22
N VAL A 350 -18.03 -10.65 10.14
CA VAL A 350 -17.28 -10.15 8.98
C VAL A 350 -16.02 -10.98 8.71
N TRP A 351 -15.42 -11.55 9.76
CA TRP A 351 -14.18 -12.31 9.66
C TRP A 351 -14.36 -13.78 9.26
N ASP A 352 -15.61 -14.29 9.26
CA ASP A 352 -15.92 -15.68 8.93
C ASP A 352 -15.85 -15.95 7.42
N ASP A 353 -16.26 -14.97 6.57
CA ASP A 353 -16.29 -15.12 5.12
C ASP A 353 -16.06 -13.78 4.39
N PRO A 354 -15.25 -13.75 3.31
CA PRO A 354 -15.00 -12.53 2.54
C PRO A 354 -16.26 -11.87 1.96
N THR A 355 -17.33 -12.64 1.72
CA THR A 355 -18.61 -12.11 1.23
C THR A 355 -19.39 -11.33 2.29
N TYR A 356 -19.02 -11.44 3.55
CA TYR A 356 -19.63 -10.71 4.66
C TYR A 356 -19.04 -9.31 4.84
N MET A 357 -17.94 -8.99 4.14
CA MET A 357 -17.41 -7.63 4.11
C MET A 357 -18.48 -6.63 3.65
N PRO A 358 -18.64 -5.49 4.34
CA PRO A 358 -19.55 -4.45 3.91
C PRO A 358 -19.07 -3.77 2.64
N THR A 359 -20.00 -3.37 1.80
CA THR A 359 -19.77 -2.49 0.66
C THR A 359 -19.69 -1.03 1.11
N VAL A 360 -19.19 -0.14 0.25
CA VAL A 360 -19.19 1.32 0.51
C VAL A 360 -20.58 1.84 0.84
N ALA A 361 -21.62 1.35 0.15
CA ALA A 361 -23.00 1.77 0.40
C ALA A 361 -23.51 1.32 1.79
N GLU A 362 -23.10 0.13 2.23
CA GLU A 362 -23.51 -0.43 3.52
C GLU A 362 -22.84 0.27 4.72
N PHE A 363 -21.76 1.03 4.54
CA PHE A 363 -21.23 1.87 5.62
C PHE A 363 -22.25 2.88 6.17
N SER A 364 -23.24 3.27 5.36
CA SER A 364 -24.36 4.11 5.77
C SER A 364 -25.67 3.34 5.99
N ASP A 365 -25.68 2.03 5.77
CA ASP A 365 -26.85 1.15 5.91
C ASP A 365 -26.50 -0.16 6.65
N PRO A 366 -26.18 -0.11 7.96
CA PRO A 366 -25.91 -1.32 8.75
C PRO A 366 -27.10 -2.30 8.78
N ILE A 367 -28.33 -1.79 8.57
CA ILE A 367 -29.55 -2.65 8.52
C ILE A 367 -29.54 -3.50 7.25
N GLY A 368 -29.21 -2.91 6.11
CA GLY A 368 -29.08 -3.63 4.86
C GLY A 368 -27.96 -4.69 4.93
N TRP A 369 -26.81 -4.34 5.50
CA TRP A 369 -25.73 -5.29 5.74
C TRP A 369 -26.17 -6.46 6.65
N ASN A 370 -26.83 -6.17 7.77
CA ASN A 370 -27.32 -7.18 8.69
C ASN A 370 -28.30 -8.12 7.98
N ALA A 371 -29.21 -7.57 7.17
CA ALA A 371 -30.19 -8.36 6.42
C ALA A 371 -29.49 -9.33 5.45
N ARG A 372 -28.43 -8.89 4.79
CA ARG A 372 -27.67 -9.71 3.85
C ARG A 372 -26.84 -10.79 4.54
N VAL A 373 -26.20 -10.47 5.68
CA VAL A 373 -25.21 -11.36 6.32
C VAL A 373 -25.87 -12.25 7.38
N LEU A 374 -26.69 -11.69 8.28
CA LEU A 374 -27.16 -12.41 9.46
C LEU A 374 -28.55 -13.05 9.27
N LEU A 375 -29.39 -12.53 8.34
CA LEU A 375 -30.71 -13.12 8.10
C LEU A 375 -30.68 -14.27 7.08
N ASP A 376 -29.75 -14.25 6.12
CA ASP A 376 -29.57 -15.36 5.17
C ASP A 376 -29.10 -16.64 5.87
N GLU A 377 -28.22 -16.57 6.88
CA GLU A 377 -27.82 -17.75 7.68
C GLU A 377 -29.01 -18.37 8.44
N SER A 378 -29.94 -17.55 8.94
CA SER A 378 -31.11 -18.06 9.66
C SER A 378 -32.12 -18.78 8.75
N ALA A 379 -32.11 -18.47 7.45
CA ALA A 379 -32.94 -19.14 6.45
C ALA A 379 -32.35 -20.49 5.98
N LEU A 380 -31.02 -20.68 6.08
CA LEU A 380 -30.32 -21.89 5.67
C LEU A 380 -30.15 -22.92 6.80
N GLY A 381 -30.41 -22.54 8.07
CA GLY A 381 -30.24 -23.40 9.25
C GLY A 381 -31.46 -24.16 9.73
N ASN A 382 -32.58 -24.18 8.97
CA ASN A 382 -33.83 -24.84 9.34
C ASN A 382 -34.27 -25.97 8.39
N ASP A 383 -33.31 -26.79 7.92
CA ASP A 383 -33.62 -28.07 7.28
C ASP A 383 -33.00 -29.27 8.01
#